data_f09b7f838bab0df45674f2987311f82b
#
_entry.id   f09b7f838bab0df45674f2987311f82b
#
_cell.length_a   1.000
_cell.length_b   1.000
_cell.length_c   1.000
_cell.angle_alpha   90.00
_cell.angle_beta   90.00
_cell.angle_gamma   90.00
#
_symmetry.space_group_name_H-M   'P 1'
#
loop_
_entity.id
_entity.type
_entity.pdbx_description
1 polymer ?
#
loop_
_entity_poly.entity_id
_entity_poly.type
_entity_poly.pdbx_seq_one_letter_code
_entity_poly.pdbx_strand_id
1 'polypeptide(L)'
;MKLRHLALGLVCSGSALAADTITATHVFPASLVYSRSFLEFVKKANEAGKGEFTIQVRGGPEAIPMMEQPGAVRSGVVDMVYSACAFYAAQVPECDAVSASTIDGPTARKNGGMDLLNQIHQKRIGVYNLGWVDSGIRFNLWSTKEPKLDSTGHIDIKGFKVRGHPIYQAFLTNYLGAQTINVNSPDLYTALERGTVEMSAWTQIGLMDLNWDRYLKYRILPDFFSTDLHILVNLKKWQSLSPKTREILQQVAIRHETESLEALQKLWKEEEAELKKRGVKTIAQSPEASKRFYEGARAASLARMKERMEKSGGMENFEKIVNLFTPGPLPK
;
A
#
# COMPACT_ATOMS: atom_id res chain seq x y z
N MET A 1 -79.67 16.41 -10.01
CA MET A 1 -78.59 15.40 -9.87
C MET A 1 -77.25 16.06 -10.15
N LYS A 2 -76.44 16.29 -9.11
CA LYS A 2 -75.10 16.89 -9.24
C LYS A 2 -74.09 15.80 -9.05
N LEU A 3 -73.35 15.38 -10.11
CA LEU A 3 -72.20 14.49 -10.03
C LEU A 3 -71.00 15.25 -9.43
N ARG A 4 -70.50 14.75 -8.31
CA ARG A 4 -69.23 15.16 -7.71
C ARG A 4 -68.14 14.26 -8.28
N HIS A 5 -67.20 14.84 -9.03
CA HIS A 5 -65.99 14.17 -9.46
C HIS A 5 -65.01 14.12 -8.27
N LEU A 6 -64.71 12.93 -7.80
CA LEU A 6 -63.65 12.67 -6.83
C LEU A 6 -62.33 12.56 -7.62
N ALA A 7 -61.45 13.54 -7.52
CA ALA A 7 -60.12 13.46 -8.05
C ALA A 7 -59.24 12.69 -7.06
N LEU A 8 -58.86 11.45 -7.43
CA LEU A 8 -57.91 10.61 -6.66
C LEU A 8 -56.49 11.12 -6.98
N GLY A 9 -55.91 11.91 -6.07
CA GLY A 9 -54.52 12.32 -6.15
C GLY A 9 -53.58 11.12 -5.89
N LEU A 10 -52.84 10.68 -6.90
CA LEU A 10 -51.76 9.70 -6.79
C LEU A 10 -50.60 10.37 -6.06
N VAL A 11 -50.43 10.12 -4.75
CA VAL A 11 -49.26 10.48 -3.99
C VAL A 11 -48.16 9.47 -4.34
N CYS A 12 -47.28 9.83 -5.27
CA CYS A 12 -46.03 9.10 -5.46
C CYS A 12 -45.14 9.29 -4.24
N SER A 13 -45.23 8.39 -3.29
CA SER A 13 -44.28 8.29 -2.19
C SER A 13 -42.90 7.87 -2.78
N GLY A 14 -42.11 8.85 -3.12
CA GLY A 14 -40.68 8.59 -3.41
C GLY A 14 -40.03 8.05 -2.16
N SER A 15 -39.79 6.76 -2.12
CA SER A 15 -38.95 6.15 -1.06
C SER A 15 -37.59 6.80 -1.14
N ALA A 16 -37.28 7.71 -0.23
CA ALA A 16 -35.91 8.16 -0.04
C ALA A 16 -35.08 6.93 0.34
N LEU A 17 -34.32 6.41 -0.61
CA LEU A 17 -33.34 5.37 -0.34
C LEU A 17 -32.38 5.92 0.73
N ALA A 18 -32.30 5.24 1.86
CA ALA A 18 -31.34 5.60 2.90
C ALA A 18 -29.93 5.54 2.28
N ALA A 19 -29.14 6.58 2.53
CA ALA A 19 -27.78 6.63 2.04
C ALA A 19 -26.98 5.41 2.53
N ASP A 20 -26.24 4.76 1.63
CA ASP A 20 -25.43 3.60 1.97
C ASP A 20 -24.35 3.96 3.01
N THR A 21 -24.21 3.13 4.05
CA THR A 21 -23.07 3.23 4.96
C THR A 21 -22.01 2.22 4.56
N ILE A 22 -20.76 2.69 4.42
CA ILE A 22 -19.59 1.88 4.10
C ILE A 22 -18.62 2.00 5.28
N THR A 23 -18.44 0.91 6.02
CA THR A 23 -17.49 0.86 7.15
C THR A 23 -16.07 0.68 6.62
N ALA A 24 -15.10 1.44 7.17
CA ALA A 24 -13.73 1.42 6.69
C ALA A 24 -12.70 1.35 7.82
N THR A 25 -11.53 0.76 7.55
CA THR A 25 -10.34 0.79 8.42
C THR A 25 -9.06 1.04 7.62
N HIS A 26 -7.98 1.38 8.30
CA HIS A 26 -6.64 1.55 7.73
C HIS A 26 -5.58 0.80 8.54
N VAL A 27 -4.60 0.19 7.86
CA VAL A 27 -3.64 -0.71 8.51
C VAL A 27 -2.55 -0.02 9.33
N PHE A 28 -2.33 1.27 9.15
CA PHE A 28 -1.30 2.01 9.87
C PHE A 28 -1.90 2.95 10.92
N PRO A 29 -1.10 3.41 11.93
CA PRO A 29 -1.55 4.42 12.88
C PRO A 29 -2.06 5.69 12.18
N ALA A 30 -3.08 6.34 12.75
CA ALA A 30 -3.69 7.54 12.16
C ALA A 30 -2.71 8.71 11.96
N SER A 31 -1.63 8.77 12.76
CA SER A 31 -0.58 9.77 12.64
C SER A 31 0.30 9.61 11.40
N LEU A 32 0.36 8.41 10.81
CA LEU A 32 1.21 8.15 9.65
C LEU A 32 0.64 8.80 8.39
N VAL A 33 1.50 9.39 7.56
CA VAL A 33 1.15 10.08 6.31
C VAL A 33 0.20 9.26 5.42
N TYR A 34 0.42 7.97 5.32
CA TYR A 34 -0.42 7.07 4.51
C TYR A 34 -1.86 6.96 5.04
N SER A 35 -2.04 6.89 6.37
CA SER A 35 -3.38 6.92 6.97
C SER A 35 -4.05 8.26 6.77
N ARG A 36 -3.30 9.37 6.87
CA ARG A 36 -3.82 10.71 6.59
C ARG A 36 -4.26 10.86 5.14
N SER A 37 -3.51 10.28 4.18
CA SER A 37 -3.89 10.23 2.76
C SER A 37 -5.21 9.49 2.56
N PHE A 38 -5.36 8.31 3.16
CA PHE A 38 -6.63 7.58 3.12
C PHE A 38 -7.80 8.36 3.74
N LEU A 39 -7.59 9.03 4.87
CA LEU A 39 -8.61 9.86 5.50
C LEU A 39 -9.02 11.05 4.61
N GLU A 40 -8.10 11.61 3.86
CA GLU A 40 -8.41 12.64 2.85
C GLU A 40 -9.21 12.07 1.68
N PHE A 41 -8.87 10.84 1.20
CA PHE A 41 -9.72 10.13 0.25
C PHE A 41 -11.16 9.96 0.77
N VAL A 42 -11.32 9.50 2.02
CA VAL A 42 -12.63 9.32 2.65
C VAL A 42 -13.41 10.63 2.70
N LYS A 43 -12.76 11.71 3.10
CA LYS A 43 -13.37 13.04 3.12
C LYS A 43 -13.90 13.45 1.74
N LYS A 44 -13.05 13.37 0.71
CA LYS A 44 -13.43 13.69 -0.68
C LYS A 44 -14.55 12.79 -1.21
N ALA A 45 -14.50 11.50 -0.87
CA ALA A 45 -15.55 10.56 -1.25
C ALA A 45 -16.89 10.88 -0.59
N ASN A 46 -16.90 11.22 0.69
CA ASN A 46 -18.10 11.61 1.42
C ASN A 46 -18.68 12.95 0.91
N GLU A 47 -17.83 13.90 0.53
CA GLU A 47 -18.26 15.15 -0.08
C GLU A 47 -18.91 14.92 -1.46
N ALA A 48 -18.26 14.12 -2.32
CA ALA A 48 -18.76 13.79 -3.64
C ALA A 48 -20.03 12.91 -3.61
N GLY A 49 -20.12 12.02 -2.62
CA GLY A 49 -21.22 11.07 -2.44
C GLY A 49 -22.33 11.55 -1.51
N LYS A 50 -22.38 12.86 -1.19
CA LYS A 50 -23.38 13.41 -0.26
C LYS A 50 -24.81 13.05 -0.68
N GLY A 51 -25.53 12.37 0.22
CA GLY A 51 -26.88 11.88 -0.02
C GLY A 51 -26.96 10.48 -0.67
N GLU A 52 -25.88 9.97 -1.23
CA GLU A 52 -25.81 8.63 -1.82
C GLU A 52 -25.19 7.60 -0.86
N PHE A 53 -24.07 7.97 -0.22
CA PHE A 53 -23.39 7.12 0.75
C PHE A 53 -22.61 7.93 1.79
N THR A 54 -22.14 7.21 2.83
CA THR A 54 -21.19 7.73 3.82
C THR A 54 -20.18 6.64 4.15
N ILE A 55 -18.88 6.94 4.01
CA ILE A 55 -17.80 6.10 4.52
C ILE A 55 -17.54 6.47 5.96
N GLN A 56 -17.68 5.48 6.86
CA GLN A 56 -17.42 5.63 8.30
C GLN A 56 -16.13 4.88 8.67
N VAL A 57 -15.07 5.63 8.97
CA VAL A 57 -13.82 5.06 9.44
C VAL A 57 -13.99 4.58 10.88
N ARG A 58 -13.70 3.30 11.13
CA ARG A 58 -13.81 2.64 12.43
C ARG A 58 -12.52 2.72 13.25
N GLY A 59 -11.41 3.07 12.61
CA GLY A 59 -10.09 3.21 13.22
C GLY A 59 -8.98 2.55 12.41
N GLY A 60 -7.82 2.44 13.03
CA GLY A 60 -6.60 1.84 12.50
C GLY A 60 -6.26 0.49 13.15
N PRO A 61 -4.95 0.24 13.43
CA PRO A 61 -4.49 -1.00 14.07
C PRO A 61 -5.03 -1.22 15.48
N GLU A 62 -5.51 -0.18 16.13
CA GLU A 62 -6.17 -0.22 17.45
C GLU A 62 -7.58 -0.82 17.40
N ALA A 63 -8.26 -0.70 16.26
CA ALA A 63 -9.60 -1.25 16.07
C ALA A 63 -9.53 -2.70 15.56
N ILE A 64 -8.68 -2.98 14.58
CA ILE A 64 -8.41 -4.30 14.05
C ILE A 64 -6.90 -4.41 13.84
N PRO A 65 -6.21 -5.43 14.37
CA PRO A 65 -4.77 -5.58 14.20
C PRO A 65 -4.35 -5.53 12.73
N MET A 66 -3.24 -4.84 12.43
CA MET A 66 -2.79 -4.50 11.09
C MET A 66 -2.86 -5.68 10.09
N MET A 67 -2.36 -6.84 10.48
CA MET A 67 -2.29 -8.02 9.61
C MET A 67 -3.62 -8.77 9.48
N GLU A 68 -4.62 -8.44 10.30
CA GLU A 68 -5.95 -9.06 10.26
C GLU A 68 -6.94 -8.29 9.37
N GLN A 69 -6.68 -7.01 9.09
CA GLN A 69 -7.58 -6.15 8.32
C GLN A 69 -7.86 -6.65 6.89
N PRO A 70 -6.88 -7.21 6.13
CA PRO A 70 -7.19 -7.83 4.83
C PRO A 70 -8.16 -9.02 4.94
N GLY A 71 -8.09 -9.77 6.03
CA GLY A 71 -9.06 -10.83 6.34
C GLY A 71 -10.44 -10.28 6.69
N ALA A 72 -10.50 -9.17 7.43
CA ALA A 72 -11.73 -8.51 7.85
C ALA A 72 -12.54 -7.97 6.66
N VAL A 73 -11.91 -7.32 5.67
CA VAL A 73 -12.62 -6.86 4.46
C VAL A 73 -13.07 -8.05 3.60
N ARG A 74 -12.27 -9.10 3.53
CA ARG A 74 -12.62 -10.33 2.80
C ARG A 74 -13.87 -11.01 3.36
N SER A 75 -13.97 -11.10 4.68
CA SER A 75 -15.12 -11.72 5.39
C SER A 75 -16.34 -10.78 5.53
N GLY A 76 -16.20 -9.49 5.25
CA GLY A 76 -17.26 -8.50 5.39
C GLY A 76 -17.45 -7.98 6.82
N VAL A 77 -16.47 -8.17 7.72
CA VAL A 77 -16.46 -7.54 9.06
C VAL A 77 -16.35 -6.03 8.92
N VAL A 78 -15.60 -5.56 7.91
CA VAL A 78 -15.61 -4.18 7.43
C VAL A 78 -15.84 -4.18 5.92
N ASP A 79 -16.42 -3.11 5.39
CA ASP A 79 -16.75 -2.99 3.97
C ASP A 79 -15.56 -2.54 3.13
N MET A 80 -14.66 -1.74 3.69
CA MET A 80 -13.50 -1.15 3.02
C MET A 80 -12.27 -1.22 3.92
N VAL A 81 -11.09 -1.45 3.31
CA VAL A 81 -9.81 -1.36 4.01
C VAL A 81 -8.77 -0.66 3.13
N TYR A 82 -7.96 0.18 3.74
CA TYR A 82 -6.75 0.71 3.15
C TYR A 82 -5.56 -0.12 3.64
N SER A 83 -4.90 -0.85 2.73
CA SER A 83 -3.90 -1.86 3.10
C SER A 83 -2.77 -1.95 2.08
N ALA A 84 -1.59 -2.39 2.54
CA ALA A 84 -0.51 -2.81 1.65
C ALA A 84 -0.84 -4.16 1.00
N CYS A 85 -0.62 -4.25 -0.30
CA CYS A 85 -0.84 -5.46 -1.10
C CYS A 85 0.00 -6.64 -0.57
N ALA A 86 1.22 -6.36 -0.13
CA ALA A 86 2.12 -7.36 0.46
C ALA A 86 1.56 -8.04 1.72
N PHE A 87 0.62 -7.44 2.46
CA PHE A 87 0.06 -8.04 3.68
C PHE A 87 -0.84 -9.25 3.42
N TYR A 88 -1.36 -9.36 2.20
CA TYR A 88 -2.17 -10.50 1.77
C TYR A 88 -1.59 -11.20 0.53
N ALA A 89 -0.30 -10.99 0.23
CA ALA A 89 0.39 -11.60 -0.90
C ALA A 89 0.48 -13.15 -0.82
N ALA A 90 0.20 -13.76 0.33
CA ALA A 90 0.04 -15.22 0.41
C ALA A 90 -1.22 -15.69 -0.34
N GLN A 91 -2.28 -14.87 -0.38
CA GLN A 91 -3.54 -15.14 -1.06
C GLN A 91 -3.57 -14.54 -2.48
N VAL A 92 -2.85 -13.44 -2.70
CA VAL A 92 -2.72 -12.74 -4.00
C VAL A 92 -1.23 -12.57 -4.30
N PRO A 93 -0.53 -13.62 -4.78
CA PRO A 93 0.91 -13.54 -5.06
C PRO A 93 1.30 -12.42 -6.01
N GLU A 94 0.40 -12.02 -6.90
CA GLU A 94 0.58 -10.94 -7.88
C GLU A 94 0.88 -9.57 -7.24
N CYS A 95 0.59 -9.40 -5.95
CA CYS A 95 1.01 -8.24 -5.15
C CYS A 95 2.53 -8.02 -5.15
N ASP A 96 3.32 -9.09 -5.30
CA ASP A 96 4.77 -8.99 -5.35
C ASP A 96 5.27 -8.25 -6.61
N ALA A 97 4.50 -8.27 -7.72
CA ALA A 97 4.80 -7.47 -8.90
C ALA A 97 4.52 -5.98 -8.66
N VAL A 98 3.51 -5.64 -7.86
CA VAL A 98 3.22 -4.25 -7.47
C VAL A 98 4.35 -3.70 -6.59
N SER A 99 4.79 -4.45 -5.58
CA SER A 99 5.93 -4.05 -4.73
C SER A 99 7.23 -3.89 -5.55
N ALA A 100 7.47 -4.77 -6.55
CA ALA A 100 8.62 -4.69 -7.44
C ALA A 100 8.45 -3.68 -8.60
N SER A 101 7.35 -2.92 -8.62
CA SER A 101 6.98 -2.05 -9.74
C SER A 101 7.99 -0.96 -10.04
N THR A 102 8.12 -0.65 -11.34
CA THR A 102 8.89 0.47 -11.87
C THR A 102 8.00 1.64 -12.30
N ILE A 103 6.68 1.49 -12.16
CA ILE A 103 5.67 2.50 -12.49
C ILE A 103 4.85 2.88 -11.27
N ASP A 104 4.01 3.88 -11.41
CA ASP A 104 3.05 4.36 -10.40
C ASP A 104 1.61 3.89 -10.68
N GLY A 105 0.70 4.18 -9.75
CA GLY A 105 -0.72 3.80 -9.83
C GLY A 105 -1.44 4.36 -11.06
N PRO A 106 -1.37 5.68 -11.36
CA PRO A 106 -1.94 6.25 -12.58
C PRO A 106 -1.44 5.59 -13.88
N THR A 107 -0.15 5.26 -13.95
CA THR A 107 0.43 4.54 -15.09
C THR A 107 -0.09 3.10 -15.18
N ALA A 108 -0.17 2.39 -14.04
CA ALA A 108 -0.73 1.04 -13.97
C ALA A 108 -2.21 0.99 -14.34
N ARG A 109 -2.97 2.03 -14.02
CA ARG A 109 -4.37 2.18 -14.47
C ARG A 109 -4.44 2.37 -15.98
N LYS A 110 -3.63 3.27 -16.52
CA LYS A 110 -3.60 3.60 -17.95
C LYS A 110 -3.19 2.42 -18.84
N ASN A 111 -2.27 1.58 -18.39
CA ASN A 111 -1.79 0.41 -19.16
C ASN A 111 -2.62 -0.86 -18.97
N GLY A 112 -3.69 -0.83 -18.16
CA GLY A 112 -4.55 -1.97 -17.85
C GLY A 112 -4.06 -2.87 -16.71
N GLY A 113 -2.95 -2.52 -16.05
CA GLY A 113 -2.42 -3.26 -14.90
C GLY A 113 -3.39 -3.31 -13.73
N MET A 114 -4.04 -2.18 -13.43
CA MET A 114 -5.05 -2.11 -12.37
C MET A 114 -6.30 -2.93 -12.68
N ASP A 115 -6.72 -3.01 -13.94
CA ASP A 115 -7.87 -3.83 -14.34
C ASP A 115 -7.58 -5.32 -14.15
N LEU A 116 -6.40 -5.76 -14.59
CA LEU A 116 -5.97 -7.15 -14.37
C LEU A 116 -5.84 -7.46 -12.87
N LEU A 117 -5.21 -6.59 -12.12
CA LEU A 117 -5.04 -6.78 -10.68
C LEU A 117 -6.38 -6.83 -9.94
N ASN A 118 -7.34 -5.98 -10.32
CA ASN A 118 -8.69 -6.01 -9.76
C ASN A 118 -9.44 -7.32 -10.09
N GLN A 119 -9.35 -7.83 -11.33
CA GLN A 119 -9.92 -9.14 -11.68
C GLN A 119 -9.33 -10.26 -10.82
N ILE A 120 -8.02 -10.24 -10.60
CA ILE A 120 -7.33 -11.20 -9.75
C ILE A 120 -7.82 -11.12 -8.29
N HIS A 121 -7.95 -9.92 -7.73
CA HIS A 121 -8.47 -9.73 -6.37
C HIS A 121 -9.90 -10.26 -6.21
N GLN A 122 -10.77 -9.98 -7.16
CA GLN A 122 -12.14 -10.49 -7.15
C GLN A 122 -12.17 -12.02 -7.18
N LYS A 123 -11.38 -12.64 -8.07
CA LYS A 123 -11.32 -14.10 -8.25
C LYS A 123 -10.71 -14.81 -7.03
N ARG A 124 -9.58 -14.30 -6.51
CA ARG A 124 -8.81 -14.97 -5.46
C ARG A 124 -9.37 -14.77 -4.06
N ILE A 125 -9.81 -13.55 -3.74
CA ILE A 125 -10.15 -13.18 -2.36
C ILE A 125 -11.49 -12.48 -2.19
N GLY A 126 -12.28 -12.32 -3.26
CA GLY A 126 -13.63 -11.73 -3.16
C GLY A 126 -13.62 -10.27 -2.69
N VAL A 127 -12.63 -9.48 -3.10
CA VAL A 127 -12.58 -8.03 -2.89
C VAL A 127 -12.46 -7.28 -4.21
N TYR A 128 -13.04 -6.10 -4.27
CA TYR A 128 -12.87 -5.14 -5.34
C TYR A 128 -11.71 -4.21 -5.01
N ASN A 129 -10.69 -4.16 -5.87
CA ASN A 129 -9.56 -3.26 -5.72
C ASN A 129 -9.90 -1.92 -6.38
N LEU A 130 -10.24 -0.93 -5.57
CA LEU A 130 -10.70 0.38 -6.03
C LEU A 130 -9.58 1.22 -6.65
N GLY A 131 -8.35 1.13 -6.09
CA GLY A 131 -7.20 1.86 -6.60
C GLY A 131 -5.90 1.53 -5.90
N TRP A 132 -4.78 1.74 -6.62
CA TRP A 132 -3.43 1.78 -6.09
C TRP A 132 -3.06 3.24 -5.82
N VAL A 133 -3.27 3.67 -4.59
CA VAL A 133 -3.01 5.05 -4.14
C VAL A 133 -1.63 5.13 -3.45
N ASP A 134 -1.16 6.35 -3.18
CA ASP A 134 0.10 6.60 -2.49
C ASP A 134 1.32 5.91 -3.15
N SER A 135 1.25 5.72 -4.46
CA SER A 135 2.34 5.18 -5.29
C SER A 135 3.46 6.21 -5.49
N GLY A 136 4.58 5.80 -6.13
CA GLY A 136 5.68 6.71 -6.47
C GLY A 136 6.64 7.02 -5.31
N ILE A 137 6.41 6.46 -4.14
CA ILE A 137 7.33 6.45 -2.99
C ILE A 137 8.00 5.08 -2.92
N ARG A 138 9.30 5.08 -2.61
CA ARG A 138 10.11 3.87 -2.59
C ARG A 138 10.68 3.59 -1.22
N PHE A 139 11.17 2.35 -1.04
CA PHE A 139 11.79 1.90 0.21
C PHE A 139 13.30 2.13 0.17
N ASN A 140 13.87 2.48 1.32
CA ASN A 140 15.30 2.42 1.60
C ASN A 140 15.58 1.46 2.74
N LEU A 141 16.81 0.98 2.87
CA LEU A 141 17.31 0.46 4.13
C LEU A 141 17.71 1.64 5.03
N TRP A 142 17.42 1.49 6.31
CA TRP A 142 17.73 2.46 7.34
C TRP A 142 18.40 1.76 8.51
N SER A 143 19.42 2.37 9.11
CA SER A 143 20.13 1.75 10.24
C SER A 143 20.42 2.75 11.37
N THR A 144 20.58 2.20 12.56
CA THR A 144 20.91 2.97 13.77
C THR A 144 22.40 3.31 13.85
N LYS A 145 23.25 2.48 13.27
CA LYS A 145 24.71 2.62 13.22
C LYS A 145 25.20 2.60 11.75
N GLU A 146 26.36 3.20 11.53
CA GLU A 146 26.92 3.29 10.18
C GLU A 146 27.24 1.91 9.61
N PRO A 147 26.61 1.52 8.48
CA PRO A 147 26.93 0.27 7.83
C PRO A 147 28.22 0.40 7.03
N LYS A 148 28.93 -0.71 6.90
CA LYS A 148 30.13 -0.80 6.05
C LYS A 148 29.72 -1.18 4.63
N LEU A 149 30.57 -0.81 3.68
CA LEU A 149 30.55 -1.34 2.32
C LEU A 149 31.67 -2.38 2.19
N ASP A 150 31.41 -3.46 1.47
CA ASP A 150 32.43 -4.44 1.13
C ASP A 150 33.39 -3.92 0.04
N SER A 151 34.38 -4.72 -0.34
CA SER A 151 35.37 -4.36 -1.37
C SER A 151 34.76 -4.07 -2.76
N THR A 152 33.52 -4.48 -3.01
CA THR A 152 32.76 -4.21 -4.26
C THR A 152 31.88 -2.97 -4.16
N GLY A 153 31.89 -2.30 -3.01
CA GLY A 153 31.00 -1.15 -2.73
C GLY A 153 29.56 -1.55 -2.43
N HIS A 154 29.28 -2.83 -2.15
CA HIS A 154 27.98 -3.32 -1.74
C HIS A 154 27.79 -3.20 -0.22
N ILE A 155 26.55 -2.96 0.22
CA ILE A 155 26.22 -2.89 1.65
C ILE A 155 26.52 -4.21 2.37
N ASP A 156 27.27 -4.16 3.46
CA ASP A 156 27.48 -5.28 4.37
C ASP A 156 26.54 -5.15 5.58
N ILE A 157 25.59 -6.06 5.68
CA ILE A 157 24.61 -6.09 6.77
C ILE A 157 24.92 -7.12 7.85
N LYS A 158 26.09 -7.76 7.78
CA LYS A 158 26.50 -8.73 8.80
C LYS A 158 26.57 -8.09 10.18
N GLY A 159 26.03 -8.78 11.18
CA GLY A 159 26.01 -8.32 12.57
C GLY A 159 24.93 -7.27 12.88
N PHE A 160 24.08 -6.91 11.94
CA PHE A 160 22.88 -6.12 12.22
C PHE A 160 21.72 -7.02 12.64
N LYS A 161 20.96 -6.56 13.64
CA LYS A 161 19.64 -7.10 13.99
C LYS A 161 18.62 -6.48 13.04
N VAL A 162 18.26 -7.20 11.98
CA VAL A 162 17.46 -6.68 10.88
C VAL A 162 15.98 -6.97 11.12
N ARG A 163 15.14 -5.95 10.95
CA ARG A 163 13.68 -6.12 10.99
C ARG A 163 13.20 -6.91 9.78
N GLY A 164 12.48 -8.00 10.05
CA GLY A 164 11.69 -8.71 9.04
C GLY A 164 10.29 -8.13 8.88
N HIS A 165 9.78 -8.12 7.65
CA HIS A 165 8.41 -7.71 7.34
C HIS A 165 7.98 -8.30 5.99
N PRO A 166 6.72 -8.68 5.78
CA PRO A 166 6.25 -9.34 4.55
C PRO A 166 6.64 -8.65 3.25
N ILE A 167 6.66 -7.31 3.22
CA ILE A 167 6.99 -6.53 2.01
C ILE A 167 8.36 -6.91 1.45
N TYR A 168 9.38 -6.95 2.30
CA TYR A 168 10.77 -7.07 1.88
C TYR A 168 11.51 -8.29 2.44
N GLN A 169 10.80 -9.19 3.12
CA GLN A 169 11.39 -10.37 3.76
C GLN A 169 12.26 -11.20 2.81
N ALA A 170 11.73 -11.56 1.63
CA ALA A 170 12.46 -12.39 0.67
C ALA A 170 13.76 -11.71 0.19
N PHE A 171 13.74 -10.41 -0.02
CA PHE A 171 14.94 -9.65 -0.39
C PHE A 171 15.99 -9.67 0.72
N LEU A 172 15.57 -9.40 1.97
CA LEU A 172 16.50 -9.39 3.10
C LEU A 172 17.13 -10.76 3.35
N THR A 173 16.32 -11.85 3.31
CA THR A 173 16.80 -13.19 3.64
C THR A 173 17.51 -13.86 2.47
N ASN A 174 16.93 -13.83 1.27
CA ASN A 174 17.41 -14.63 0.15
C ASN A 174 18.52 -13.94 -0.65
N TYR A 175 18.51 -12.60 -0.71
CA TYR A 175 19.53 -11.84 -1.43
C TYR A 175 20.61 -11.28 -0.49
N LEU A 176 20.21 -10.59 0.60
CA LEU A 176 21.16 -9.99 1.53
C LEU A 176 21.66 -10.95 2.60
N GLY A 177 21.09 -12.15 2.73
CA GLY A 177 21.49 -13.14 3.73
C GLY A 177 21.20 -12.74 5.17
N ALA A 178 20.23 -11.83 5.39
CA ALA A 178 19.90 -11.35 6.71
C ALA A 178 19.20 -12.41 7.57
N GLN A 179 19.56 -12.46 8.84
CA GLN A 179 18.71 -13.04 9.87
C GLN A 179 17.78 -11.95 10.40
N THR A 180 16.47 -12.19 10.34
CA THR A 180 15.47 -11.17 10.61
C THR A 180 14.65 -11.47 11.86
N ILE A 181 14.20 -10.39 12.52
CA ILE A 181 13.24 -10.41 13.63
C ILE A 181 11.97 -9.75 13.13
N ASN A 182 10.85 -10.48 13.12
CA ASN A 182 9.57 -9.93 12.66
C ASN A 182 9.01 -8.95 13.68
N VAL A 183 8.83 -7.69 13.26
CA VAL A 183 8.27 -6.62 14.08
C VAL A 183 7.31 -5.81 13.23
N ASN A 184 6.07 -5.65 13.69
CA ASN A 184 5.08 -4.79 13.04
C ASN A 184 5.42 -3.31 13.22
N SER A 185 4.94 -2.45 12.30
CA SER A 185 5.29 -1.02 12.33
C SER A 185 4.89 -0.31 13.64
N PRO A 186 3.75 -0.57 14.28
CA PRO A 186 3.44 0.04 15.56
C PRO A 186 4.45 -0.27 16.68
N ASP A 187 5.08 -1.44 16.64
CA ASP A 187 5.97 -1.93 17.69
C ASP A 187 7.45 -1.56 17.45
N LEU A 188 7.77 -1.05 16.24
CA LEU A 188 9.17 -0.85 15.84
C LEU A 188 9.89 0.25 16.64
N TYR A 189 9.18 1.31 17.07
CA TYR A 189 9.78 2.33 17.92
C TYR A 189 10.43 1.70 19.17
N THR A 190 9.68 0.88 19.90
CA THR A 190 10.17 0.20 21.10
C THR A 190 11.29 -0.80 20.78
N ALA A 191 11.22 -1.50 19.64
CA ALA A 191 12.27 -2.43 19.22
C ALA A 191 13.57 -1.71 18.88
N LEU A 192 13.52 -0.52 18.25
CA LEU A 192 14.67 0.34 18.00
C LEU A 192 15.25 0.90 19.32
N GLU A 193 14.42 1.42 20.20
CA GLU A 193 14.80 1.96 21.52
C GLU A 193 15.56 0.93 22.34
N ARG A 194 15.10 -0.31 22.35
CA ARG A 194 15.73 -1.42 23.10
C ARG A 194 16.89 -2.07 22.38
N GLY A 195 17.23 -1.64 21.17
CA GLY A 195 18.27 -2.26 20.36
C GLY A 195 17.96 -3.72 19.95
N THR A 196 16.68 -4.11 19.98
CA THR A 196 16.22 -5.42 19.46
C THR A 196 16.29 -5.43 17.94
N VAL A 197 16.07 -4.28 17.30
CA VAL A 197 16.26 -4.01 15.88
C VAL A 197 17.24 -2.86 15.72
N GLU A 198 18.16 -2.98 14.77
CA GLU A 198 19.17 -1.98 14.43
C GLU A 198 19.10 -1.53 12.98
N MET A 199 18.43 -2.31 12.11
CA MET A 199 18.23 -2.02 10.69
C MET A 199 16.82 -2.39 10.27
N SER A 200 16.18 -1.54 9.47
CA SER A 200 14.85 -1.78 8.91
C SER A 200 14.77 -1.24 7.50
N ALA A 201 13.98 -1.89 6.64
CA ALA A 201 13.48 -1.20 5.46
C ALA A 201 12.26 -0.36 5.84
N TRP A 202 12.17 0.82 5.24
CA TRP A 202 11.03 1.72 5.33
C TRP A 202 11.01 2.64 4.13
N THR A 203 9.87 3.27 3.91
CA THR A 203 9.69 4.21 2.81
C THR A 203 10.52 5.49 3.02
N GLN A 204 10.69 6.25 1.94
CA GLN A 204 11.41 7.53 1.91
C GLN A 204 10.79 8.59 2.82
N ILE A 205 9.52 8.40 3.21
CA ILE A 205 8.74 9.32 4.05
C ILE A 205 8.14 8.59 5.27
N GLY A 206 7.68 9.36 6.26
CA GLY A 206 6.95 8.87 7.42
C GLY A 206 7.82 8.39 8.59
N LEU A 207 9.17 8.48 8.51
CA LEU A 207 10.03 8.18 9.66
C LEU A 207 9.73 9.10 10.84
N MET A 208 9.53 10.39 10.55
CA MET A 208 9.28 11.41 11.58
C MET A 208 7.89 11.25 12.20
N ASP A 209 6.89 10.84 11.43
CA ASP A 209 5.54 10.55 11.94
C ASP A 209 5.55 9.46 13.02
N LEU A 210 6.50 8.53 12.93
CA LEU A 210 6.67 7.40 13.84
C LEU A 210 7.81 7.62 14.84
N ASN A 211 8.46 8.79 14.82
CA ASN A 211 9.63 9.14 15.62
C ASN A 211 10.82 8.16 15.47
N TRP A 212 10.91 7.43 14.35
CA TRP A 212 12.00 6.48 14.13
C TRP A 212 13.31 7.17 13.75
N ASP A 213 13.25 8.42 13.27
CA ASP A 213 14.39 9.29 13.01
C ASP A 213 15.25 9.56 14.25
N ARG A 214 14.71 9.31 15.47
CA ARG A 214 15.49 9.37 16.72
C ARG A 214 16.57 8.30 16.76
N TYR A 215 16.34 7.13 16.14
CA TYR A 215 17.21 5.96 16.17
C TYR A 215 17.85 5.67 14.81
N LEU A 216 17.09 5.74 13.72
CA LEU A 216 17.55 5.46 12.36
C LEU A 216 18.30 6.67 11.81
N LYS A 217 19.62 6.60 11.85
CA LYS A 217 20.53 7.73 11.51
C LYS A 217 21.22 7.58 10.17
N TYR A 218 21.09 6.43 9.52
CA TYR A 218 21.73 6.16 8.23
C TYR A 218 20.69 5.65 7.24
N ARG A 219 20.58 6.36 6.11
CA ARG A 219 19.81 5.95 4.94
C ARG A 219 20.73 5.32 3.92
N ILE A 220 20.42 4.12 3.46
CA ILE A 220 21.22 3.39 2.48
C ILE A 220 20.55 3.49 1.11
N LEU A 221 21.32 3.93 0.10
CA LEU A 221 20.94 3.94 -1.31
C LEU A 221 21.49 2.70 -2.03
N PRO A 222 20.84 2.25 -3.11
CA PRO A 222 19.67 2.86 -3.74
C PRO A 222 18.39 2.55 -2.98
N ASP A 223 17.32 3.25 -3.34
CA ASP A 223 15.97 2.83 -3.04
C ASP A 223 15.60 1.57 -3.85
N PHE A 224 14.59 0.83 -3.41
CA PHE A 224 14.22 -0.44 -4.05
C PHE A 224 12.70 -0.55 -4.24
N PHE A 225 11.95 -1.32 -3.51
CA PHE A 225 10.52 -1.53 -3.74
C PHE A 225 9.69 -0.25 -3.79
N SER A 226 8.56 -0.31 -4.49
CA SER A 226 7.52 0.72 -4.47
C SER A 226 6.54 0.49 -3.32
N THR A 227 5.91 1.57 -2.81
CA THR A 227 4.71 1.45 -1.99
C THR A 227 3.60 0.76 -2.78
N ASP A 228 2.90 -0.16 -2.14
CA ASP A 228 1.88 -1.02 -2.74
C ASP A 228 0.53 -0.89 -1.99
N LEU A 229 0.10 0.35 -1.79
CA LEU A 229 -1.05 0.69 -0.95
C LEU A 229 -2.34 0.76 -1.77
N HIS A 230 -3.32 -0.01 -1.37
CA HIS A 230 -4.59 -0.17 -2.10
C HIS A 230 -5.80 0.13 -1.22
N ILE A 231 -6.85 0.63 -1.85
CA ILE A 231 -8.18 0.73 -1.26
C ILE A 231 -8.98 -0.48 -1.73
N LEU A 232 -9.31 -1.36 -0.80
CA LEU A 232 -10.03 -2.61 -1.05
C LEU A 232 -11.45 -2.51 -0.52
N VAL A 233 -12.42 -3.02 -1.28
CA VAL A 233 -13.84 -3.08 -0.88
C VAL A 233 -14.32 -4.52 -0.93
N ASN A 234 -15.03 -4.98 0.09
CA ASN A 234 -15.68 -6.30 0.06
C ASN A 234 -16.52 -6.44 -1.21
N LEU A 235 -16.33 -7.52 -1.97
CA LEU A 235 -16.97 -7.66 -3.28
C LEU A 235 -18.50 -7.69 -3.21
N LYS A 236 -19.06 -8.35 -2.20
CA LYS A 236 -20.53 -8.37 -2.00
C LYS A 236 -21.07 -6.99 -1.68
N LYS A 237 -20.37 -6.24 -0.81
CA LYS A 237 -20.70 -4.83 -0.53
C LYS A 237 -20.63 -4.00 -1.81
N TRP A 238 -19.51 -4.09 -2.56
CA TRP A 238 -19.35 -3.38 -3.83
C TRP A 238 -20.50 -3.65 -4.81
N GLN A 239 -20.89 -4.91 -4.95
CA GLN A 239 -21.99 -5.33 -5.83
C GLN A 239 -23.36 -4.84 -5.36
N SER A 240 -23.57 -4.66 -4.05
CA SER A 240 -24.82 -4.15 -3.48
C SER A 240 -24.99 -2.63 -3.63
N LEU A 241 -23.90 -1.88 -3.84
CA LEU A 241 -23.94 -0.44 -4.05
C LEU A 241 -24.63 -0.06 -5.36
N SER A 242 -25.32 1.07 -5.38
CA SER A 242 -25.93 1.60 -6.61
C SER A 242 -24.88 1.84 -7.70
N PRO A 243 -25.23 1.78 -8.98
CA PRO A 243 -24.31 2.17 -10.06
C PRO A 243 -23.72 3.56 -9.87
N LYS A 244 -24.51 4.52 -9.40
CA LYS A 244 -24.08 5.89 -9.11
C LYS A 244 -23.05 5.95 -7.98
N THR A 245 -23.29 5.24 -6.88
CA THR A 245 -22.34 5.14 -5.76
C THR A 245 -21.01 4.55 -6.22
N ARG A 246 -21.03 3.45 -6.99
CA ARG A 246 -19.82 2.83 -7.53
C ARG A 246 -19.05 3.77 -8.46
N GLU A 247 -19.75 4.50 -9.31
CA GLU A 247 -19.12 5.47 -10.22
C GLU A 247 -18.43 6.60 -9.45
N ILE A 248 -19.11 7.20 -8.46
CA ILE A 248 -18.53 8.27 -7.62
C ILE A 248 -17.27 7.76 -6.91
N LEU A 249 -17.33 6.60 -6.25
CA LEU A 249 -16.19 6.01 -5.55
C LEU A 249 -15.01 5.77 -6.49
N GLN A 250 -15.28 5.22 -7.68
CA GLN A 250 -14.24 4.96 -8.68
C GLN A 250 -13.59 6.24 -9.18
N GLN A 251 -14.37 7.27 -9.48
CA GLN A 251 -13.84 8.56 -9.94
C GLN A 251 -13.01 9.25 -8.86
N VAL A 252 -13.45 9.21 -7.60
CA VAL A 252 -12.68 9.78 -6.49
C VAL A 252 -11.37 9.01 -6.28
N ALA A 253 -11.39 7.68 -6.36
CA ALA A 253 -10.17 6.87 -6.23
C ALA A 253 -9.17 7.15 -7.36
N ILE A 254 -9.63 7.24 -8.61
CA ILE A 254 -8.78 7.57 -9.77
C ILE A 254 -8.12 8.95 -9.61
N ARG A 255 -8.87 9.94 -9.17
CA ARG A 255 -8.29 11.26 -8.87
C ARG A 255 -7.29 11.19 -7.73
N HIS A 256 -7.62 10.46 -6.68
CA HIS A 256 -6.75 10.32 -5.51
C HIS A 256 -5.43 9.60 -5.84
N GLU A 257 -5.40 8.66 -6.79
CA GLU A 257 -4.15 8.05 -7.27
C GLU A 257 -3.14 9.10 -7.76
N THR A 258 -3.61 10.10 -8.51
CA THR A 258 -2.75 11.18 -9.02
C THR A 258 -2.42 12.20 -7.93
N GLU A 259 -3.43 12.66 -7.20
CA GLU A 259 -3.27 13.69 -6.18
C GLU A 259 -2.37 13.24 -5.03
N SER A 260 -2.48 11.97 -4.59
CA SER A 260 -1.63 11.41 -3.55
C SER A 260 -0.20 11.23 -4.03
N LEU A 261 0.01 10.77 -5.27
CA LEU A 261 1.34 10.67 -5.88
C LEU A 261 2.07 12.04 -5.85
N GLU A 262 1.42 13.09 -6.33
CA GLU A 262 1.99 14.45 -6.36
C GLU A 262 2.27 14.98 -4.95
N ALA A 263 1.32 14.82 -4.03
CA ALA A 263 1.47 15.26 -2.65
C ALA A 263 2.61 14.56 -1.92
N LEU A 264 2.74 13.24 -2.09
CA LEU A 264 3.77 12.46 -1.43
C LEU A 264 5.16 12.70 -2.04
N GLN A 265 5.27 12.93 -3.33
CA GLN A 265 6.54 13.33 -3.96
C GLN A 265 7.04 14.69 -3.47
N LYS A 266 6.12 15.63 -3.23
CA LYS A 266 6.46 16.91 -2.61
C LYS A 266 6.93 16.71 -1.17
N LEU A 267 6.16 15.96 -0.38
CA LEU A 267 6.50 15.66 1.02
C LEU A 267 7.85 14.95 1.14
N TRP A 268 8.17 14.02 0.23
CA TRP A 268 9.47 13.36 0.23
C TRP A 268 10.64 14.34 0.20
N LYS A 269 10.58 15.35 -0.70
CA LYS A 269 11.63 16.38 -0.78
C LYS A 269 11.76 17.19 0.51
N GLU A 270 10.63 17.49 1.14
CA GLU A 270 10.59 18.21 2.42
C GLU A 270 11.16 17.37 3.57
N GLU A 271 10.74 16.09 3.70
CA GLU A 271 11.25 15.18 4.72
C GLU A 271 12.73 14.86 4.52
N GLU A 272 13.22 14.68 3.30
CA GLU A 272 14.63 14.43 3.03
C GLU A 272 15.50 15.59 3.53
N ALA A 273 15.08 16.84 3.28
CA ALA A 273 15.77 18.03 3.76
C ALA A 273 15.75 18.11 5.30
N GLU A 274 14.63 17.77 5.92
CA GLU A 274 14.49 17.81 7.38
C GLU A 274 15.28 16.69 8.07
N LEU A 275 15.25 15.46 7.55
CA LEU A 275 16.04 14.33 8.06
C LEU A 275 17.55 14.64 8.00
N LYS A 276 18.02 15.32 6.94
CA LYS A 276 19.40 15.78 6.85
C LYS A 276 19.75 16.77 7.96
N LYS A 277 18.87 17.73 8.25
CA LYS A 277 19.04 18.68 9.38
C LYS A 277 19.09 17.97 10.73
N ARG A 278 18.33 16.88 10.89
CA ARG A 278 18.32 16.03 12.09
C ARG A 278 19.50 15.06 12.17
N GLY A 279 20.47 15.18 11.26
CA GLY A 279 21.72 14.43 11.28
C GLY A 279 21.65 13.04 10.65
N VAL A 280 20.59 12.74 9.89
CA VAL A 280 20.52 11.51 9.10
C VAL A 280 21.52 11.61 7.94
N LYS A 281 22.40 10.62 7.85
CA LYS A 281 23.44 10.53 6.82
C LYS A 281 23.00 9.56 5.72
N THR A 282 23.42 9.83 4.48
CA THR A 282 23.18 8.94 3.35
C THR A 282 24.44 8.15 3.03
N ILE A 283 24.29 6.83 2.91
CA ILE A 283 25.34 5.90 2.47
C ILE A 283 24.99 5.45 1.06
N ALA A 284 25.81 5.80 0.10
CA ALA A 284 25.64 5.40 -1.29
C ALA A 284 26.53 4.18 -1.59
N GLN A 285 25.94 3.15 -2.19
CA GLN A 285 26.68 2.02 -2.74
C GLN A 285 27.36 2.44 -4.07
N SER A 286 28.36 1.67 -4.55
CA SER A 286 28.90 1.89 -5.89
C SER A 286 27.82 1.75 -6.97
N PRO A 287 27.99 2.34 -8.17
CA PRO A 287 26.99 2.21 -9.25
C PRO A 287 26.67 0.74 -9.59
N GLU A 288 27.68 -0.11 -9.66
CA GLU A 288 27.53 -1.53 -9.97
C GLU A 288 26.86 -2.29 -8.82
N ALA A 289 27.21 -1.97 -7.58
CA ALA A 289 26.56 -2.54 -6.40
C ALA A 289 25.09 -2.08 -6.29
N SER A 290 24.81 -0.81 -6.57
CA SER A 290 23.46 -0.26 -6.62
C SER A 290 22.59 -0.97 -7.64
N LYS A 291 23.11 -1.24 -8.83
CA LYS A 291 22.41 -2.01 -9.87
C LYS A 291 22.10 -3.42 -9.38
N ARG A 292 23.11 -4.15 -8.84
CA ARG A 292 22.91 -5.51 -8.32
C ARG A 292 21.91 -5.54 -7.16
N PHE A 293 21.95 -4.55 -6.28
CA PHE A 293 21.03 -4.43 -5.14
C PHE A 293 19.58 -4.30 -5.63
N TYR A 294 19.33 -3.42 -6.58
CA TYR A 294 18.01 -3.19 -7.15
C TYR A 294 17.51 -4.43 -7.92
N GLU A 295 18.35 -5.02 -8.76
CA GLU A 295 18.02 -6.25 -9.49
C GLU A 295 17.76 -7.43 -8.53
N GLY A 296 18.55 -7.55 -7.46
CA GLY A 296 18.37 -8.57 -6.43
C GLY A 296 17.06 -8.42 -5.66
N ALA A 297 16.68 -7.19 -5.32
CA ALA A 297 15.39 -6.92 -4.68
C ALA A 297 14.22 -7.34 -5.58
N ARG A 298 14.24 -6.93 -6.83
CA ARG A 298 13.24 -7.30 -7.83
C ARG A 298 13.18 -8.81 -8.06
N ALA A 299 14.32 -9.44 -8.28
CA ALA A 299 14.42 -10.88 -8.51
C ALA A 299 13.86 -11.69 -7.32
N ALA A 300 14.19 -11.31 -6.09
CA ALA A 300 13.67 -11.97 -4.88
C ALA A 300 12.14 -11.86 -4.77
N SER A 301 11.56 -10.70 -5.10
CA SER A 301 10.11 -10.50 -5.10
C SER A 301 9.42 -11.35 -6.17
N LEU A 302 9.91 -11.30 -7.41
CA LEU A 302 9.31 -12.05 -8.52
C LEU A 302 9.49 -13.58 -8.37
N ALA A 303 10.62 -14.04 -7.83
CA ALA A 303 10.82 -15.45 -7.52
C ALA A 303 9.82 -15.96 -6.47
N ARG A 304 9.60 -15.17 -5.41
CA ARG A 304 8.58 -15.46 -4.39
C ARG A 304 7.17 -15.49 -4.98
N MET A 305 6.84 -14.53 -5.86
CA MET A 305 5.58 -14.51 -6.57
C MET A 305 5.38 -15.79 -7.38
N LYS A 306 6.38 -16.16 -8.18
CA LYS A 306 6.35 -17.38 -9.02
C LYS A 306 6.10 -18.62 -8.18
N GLU A 307 6.90 -18.84 -7.13
CA GLU A 307 6.75 -19.98 -6.23
C GLU A 307 5.35 -20.10 -5.61
N ARG A 308 4.78 -18.95 -5.19
CA ARG A 308 3.42 -18.90 -4.63
C ARG A 308 2.36 -19.20 -5.70
N MET A 309 2.52 -18.66 -6.91
CA MET A 309 1.58 -18.91 -8.02
C MET A 309 1.64 -20.36 -8.51
N GLU A 310 2.80 -21.01 -8.53
CA GLU A 310 2.94 -22.43 -8.83
C GLU A 310 2.15 -23.30 -7.83
N LYS A 311 2.10 -22.89 -6.55
CA LYS A 311 1.35 -23.59 -5.49
C LYS A 311 -0.14 -23.26 -5.47
N SER A 312 -0.52 -22.01 -5.77
CA SER A 312 -1.90 -21.51 -5.63
C SER A 312 -2.65 -21.33 -6.95
N GLY A 313 -2.00 -21.59 -8.08
CA GLY A 313 -2.54 -21.34 -9.43
C GLY A 313 -2.38 -19.89 -9.88
N GLY A 314 -2.74 -19.61 -11.13
CA GLY A 314 -2.69 -18.28 -11.73
C GLY A 314 -1.43 -17.98 -12.53
N MET A 315 -0.59 -19.00 -12.80
CA MET A 315 0.63 -18.85 -13.60
C MET A 315 0.39 -18.24 -14.99
N GLU A 316 -0.82 -18.38 -15.53
CA GLU A 316 -1.25 -17.75 -16.78
C GLU A 316 -1.17 -16.20 -16.74
N ASN A 317 -1.17 -15.60 -15.55
CA ASN A 317 -1.04 -14.16 -15.34
C ASN A 317 0.40 -13.70 -15.08
N PHE A 318 1.36 -14.61 -14.83
CA PHE A 318 2.69 -14.26 -14.33
C PHE A 318 3.40 -13.25 -15.26
N GLU A 319 3.62 -13.61 -16.51
CA GLU A 319 4.32 -12.73 -17.45
C GLU A 319 3.55 -11.43 -17.71
N LYS A 320 2.22 -11.54 -17.84
CA LYS A 320 1.37 -10.39 -18.10
C LYS A 320 1.44 -9.36 -16.95
N ILE A 321 1.33 -9.80 -15.69
CA ILE A 321 1.40 -8.89 -14.54
C ILE A 321 2.80 -8.28 -14.39
N VAL A 322 3.86 -9.08 -14.59
CA VAL A 322 5.23 -8.59 -14.56
C VAL A 322 5.43 -7.50 -15.60
N ASN A 323 5.03 -7.73 -16.87
CA ASN A 323 5.20 -6.76 -17.95
C ASN A 323 4.39 -5.47 -17.75
N LEU A 324 3.21 -5.56 -17.12
CA LEU A 324 2.36 -4.40 -16.85
C LEU A 324 2.91 -3.52 -15.73
N PHE A 325 3.53 -4.11 -14.70
CA PHE A 325 4.03 -3.38 -13.53
C PHE A 325 5.53 -3.06 -13.56
N THR A 326 6.29 -3.79 -14.38
CA THR A 326 7.74 -3.59 -14.51
C THR A 326 8.18 -3.43 -15.97
N PRO A 327 7.53 -2.55 -16.76
CA PRO A 327 7.92 -2.33 -18.15
C PRO A 327 9.29 -1.63 -18.23
N GLY A 328 10.10 -2.06 -19.21
CA GLY A 328 11.37 -1.41 -19.51
C GLY A 328 12.54 -1.79 -18.58
N PRO A 329 13.69 -1.13 -18.78
CA PRO A 329 14.87 -1.36 -17.96
C PRO A 329 14.64 -0.89 -16.53
N LEU A 330 15.48 -1.40 -15.61
CA LEU A 330 15.48 -0.95 -14.23
C LEU A 330 15.79 0.56 -14.15
N PRO A 331 15.18 1.31 -13.20
CA PRO A 331 15.53 2.70 -12.97
C PRO A 331 17.03 2.84 -12.68
N LYS A 332 17.67 3.87 -13.30
CA LYS A 332 19.09 4.18 -13.07
C LYS A 332 19.34 4.68 -11.65
#